data_9441b26c17c4de3deb45a05082be0dd6
#
_entry.id   9441b26c17c4de3deb45a05082be0dd6
#
_cell.length_a   1.000
_cell.length_b   1.000
_cell.length_c   1.000
_cell.angle_alpha   90.00
_cell.angle_beta   90.00
_cell.angle_gamma   90.00
#
_symmetry.space_group_name_H-M   'P 1'
#
loop_
_entity.id
_entity.type
_entity.pdbx_description
1 polymer ?
#
loop_
_entity_poly.entity_id
_entity_poly.type
_entity_poly.pdbx_seq_one_letter_code
_entity_poly.pdbx_strand_id
1 'polypeptide(L)'
;MRVVTDWNRYHRRTRISQNLLWTIWRAYSDLLRDIHFPEPIKIIELGCGTGYHTLQMTKLFPVAKVTLVDFNPNVLDDTERRLSGLNCEKEFLLRDLFDLDLTEKYDIVHSQGLLEHYTPDEQRKLICLHRDLLTPNGIAVILVPTPSLPYRLWRGFLEKLHLWIYPDETAISKEEFSTALESSGLEILKMKMCHLIELGAVCRRGRGHLHDDP
;
A
#
# COMPACT_ATOMS: atom_id res chain seq x y z
N MET A 1 19.06 18.02 6.84
CA MET A 1 18.77 16.64 7.33
C MET A 1 17.27 16.45 7.20
N ARG A 2 16.79 15.47 6.40
CA ARG A 2 15.34 15.21 6.26
C ARG A 2 14.82 14.68 7.60
N VAL A 3 13.77 15.28 8.14
CA VAL A 3 13.09 14.75 9.33
C VAL A 3 12.25 13.59 8.85
N VAL A 4 12.45 12.42 9.41
CA VAL A 4 11.77 11.18 9.03
C VAL A 4 10.78 10.78 10.13
N THR A 5 9.67 10.21 9.77
CA THR A 5 8.66 9.69 10.71
C THR A 5 9.28 8.62 11.62
N ASP A 6 9.10 8.77 12.93
CA ASP A 6 9.46 7.75 13.92
C ASP A 6 8.38 6.66 13.97
N TRP A 7 8.53 5.64 13.12
CA TRP A 7 7.59 4.53 12.99
C TRP A 7 7.44 3.72 14.28
N ASN A 8 8.49 3.60 15.10
CA ASN A 8 8.40 2.93 16.41
C ASN A 8 7.50 3.70 17.38
N ARG A 9 7.60 5.04 17.37
CA ARG A 9 6.72 5.90 18.16
C ARG A 9 5.30 5.86 17.65
N TYR A 10 5.12 5.87 16.32
CA TYR A 10 3.84 5.75 15.67
C TYR A 10 3.10 4.48 16.11
N HIS A 11 3.69 3.31 15.91
CA HIS A 11 3.06 2.03 16.25
C HIS A 11 2.77 1.84 17.74
N ARG A 12 3.61 2.41 18.62
CA ARG A 12 3.37 2.38 20.07
C ARG A 12 2.23 3.29 20.53
N ARG A 13 2.02 4.42 19.88
CA ARG A 13 1.04 5.44 20.27
C ARG A 13 -0.28 5.35 19.53
N THR A 14 -0.25 4.89 18.30
CA THR A 14 -1.42 4.88 17.43
C THR A 14 -2.15 3.55 17.60
N ARG A 15 -2.97 3.44 18.64
CA ARG A 15 -4.07 2.49 18.57
C ARG A 15 -5.09 3.06 17.58
N ILE A 16 -4.87 2.80 16.28
CA ILE A 16 -5.83 3.19 15.25
C ILE A 16 -7.17 2.56 15.65
N SER A 17 -8.20 3.40 15.80
CA SER A 17 -9.50 2.88 16.23
C SER A 17 -9.97 1.87 15.18
N GLN A 18 -10.52 0.75 15.60
CA GLN A 18 -11.06 -0.28 14.68
C GLN A 18 -12.10 0.32 13.72
N ASN A 19 -12.84 1.35 14.16
CA ASN A 19 -13.80 2.07 13.33
C ASN A 19 -13.13 2.82 12.17
N LEU A 20 -11.97 3.44 12.39
CA LEU A 20 -11.23 4.12 11.33
C LEU A 20 -10.68 3.10 10.32
N LEU A 21 -10.06 2.04 10.80
CA LEU A 21 -9.58 0.94 9.94
C LEU A 21 -10.72 0.34 9.12
N TRP A 22 -11.89 0.14 9.72
CA TRP A 22 -13.06 -0.38 9.01
C TRP A 22 -13.55 0.60 7.93
N THR A 23 -13.56 1.90 8.21
CA THR A 23 -13.98 2.93 7.26
C THR A 23 -13.03 2.97 6.05
N ILE A 24 -11.72 2.96 6.30
CA ILE A 24 -10.70 2.89 5.24
C ILE A 24 -10.87 1.60 4.45
N TRP A 25 -11.01 0.47 5.12
CA TRP A 25 -11.21 -0.82 4.48
C TRP A 25 -12.45 -0.85 3.58
N ARG A 26 -13.57 -0.29 4.01
CA ARG A 26 -14.79 -0.23 3.20
C ARG A 26 -14.54 0.50 1.87
N ALA A 27 -13.84 1.61 1.92
CA ALA A 27 -13.47 2.35 0.72
C ALA A 27 -12.45 1.59 -0.15
N TYR A 28 -11.52 0.90 0.48
CA TYR A 28 -10.55 0.02 -0.17
C TYR A 28 -11.24 -1.17 -0.87
N SER A 29 -12.16 -1.84 -0.18
CA SER A 29 -12.92 -2.97 -0.73
C SER A 29 -13.76 -2.58 -1.95
N ASP A 30 -14.23 -1.33 -2.01
CA ASP A 30 -14.94 -0.81 -3.18
C ASP A 30 -14.06 -0.68 -4.44
N LEU A 31 -12.73 -0.54 -4.28
CA LEU A 31 -11.79 -0.61 -5.40
C LEU A 31 -11.75 -2.02 -6.00
N LEU A 32 -11.87 -3.03 -5.13
CA LEU A 32 -11.72 -4.45 -5.47
C LEU A 32 -13.03 -5.14 -5.87
N ARG A 33 -14.18 -4.46 -5.77
CA ARG A 33 -15.52 -5.06 -5.89
C ARG A 33 -15.74 -5.89 -7.16
N ASP A 34 -15.21 -5.45 -8.29
CA ASP A 34 -15.44 -6.08 -9.59
C ASP A 34 -14.22 -6.90 -10.04
N ILE A 35 -13.30 -7.18 -9.13
CA ILE A 35 -12.09 -7.95 -9.41
C ILE A 35 -12.34 -9.41 -9.03
N HIS A 36 -12.07 -10.29 -9.96
CA HIS A 36 -12.25 -11.74 -9.79
C HIS A 36 -10.99 -12.47 -10.22
N PHE A 37 -10.60 -13.45 -9.43
CA PHE A 37 -9.53 -14.38 -9.75
C PHE A 37 -10.11 -15.81 -9.79
N PRO A 38 -9.76 -16.61 -10.82
CA PRO A 38 -10.33 -17.95 -10.99
C PRO A 38 -9.80 -18.96 -9.98
N GLU A 39 -8.60 -18.73 -9.44
CA GLU A 39 -7.87 -19.64 -8.55
C GLU A 39 -7.47 -18.92 -7.26
N PRO A 40 -7.07 -19.65 -6.21
CA PRO A 40 -6.49 -19.05 -5.02
C PRO A 40 -5.26 -18.22 -5.37
N ILE A 41 -5.24 -16.99 -4.87
CA ILE A 41 -4.26 -15.96 -5.24
C ILE A 41 -3.10 -15.83 -4.25
N LYS A 42 -2.01 -15.22 -4.72
CA LYS A 42 -0.91 -14.73 -3.90
C LYS A 42 -1.00 -13.23 -3.72
N ILE A 43 -0.88 -12.78 -2.48
CA ILE A 43 -0.95 -11.36 -2.12
C ILE A 43 0.37 -10.95 -1.48
N ILE A 44 0.90 -9.78 -1.84
CA ILE A 44 1.99 -9.13 -1.11
C ILE A 44 1.60 -7.72 -0.69
N GLU A 45 1.90 -7.36 0.56
CA GLU A 45 1.75 -6.00 1.10
C GLU A 45 3.13 -5.38 1.35
N LEU A 46 3.40 -4.26 0.69
CA LEU A 46 4.64 -3.50 0.80
C LEU A 46 4.49 -2.39 1.83
N GLY A 47 5.32 -2.41 2.89
CA GLY A 47 5.14 -1.54 4.05
C GLY A 47 3.89 -1.93 4.84
N CYS A 48 3.82 -3.20 5.23
CA CYS A 48 2.57 -3.83 5.69
C CYS A 48 2.00 -3.26 7.00
N GLY A 49 2.79 -2.56 7.79
CA GLY A 49 2.34 -2.02 9.06
C GLY A 49 1.68 -3.12 9.90
N THR A 50 0.38 -2.99 10.15
CA THR A 50 -0.37 -3.95 10.98
C THR A 50 -0.92 -5.16 10.21
N GLY A 51 -0.73 -5.25 8.90
CA GLY A 51 -1.28 -6.31 8.04
C GLY A 51 -2.81 -6.34 7.99
N TYR A 52 -3.46 -5.26 8.40
CA TYR A 52 -4.92 -5.21 8.49
C TYR A 52 -5.59 -5.38 7.13
N HIS A 53 -5.07 -4.72 6.09
CA HIS A 53 -5.67 -4.78 4.75
C HIS A 53 -5.51 -6.16 4.12
N THR A 54 -4.33 -6.76 4.23
CA THR A 54 -4.11 -8.15 3.82
C THR A 54 -5.08 -9.10 4.52
N LEU A 55 -5.24 -8.98 5.86
CA LEU A 55 -6.21 -9.79 6.60
C LEU A 55 -7.64 -9.64 6.08
N GLN A 56 -8.04 -8.42 5.69
CA GLN A 56 -9.39 -8.22 5.14
C GLN A 56 -9.51 -8.75 3.70
N MET A 57 -8.46 -8.67 2.88
CA MET A 57 -8.45 -9.23 1.52
C MET A 57 -8.64 -10.76 1.52
N THR A 58 -8.10 -11.47 2.53
CA THR A 58 -8.31 -12.92 2.65
C THR A 58 -9.78 -13.31 2.89
N LYS A 59 -10.64 -12.34 3.21
CA LYS A 59 -12.09 -12.57 3.32
C LYS A 59 -12.84 -12.31 2.02
N LEU A 60 -12.20 -11.61 1.07
CA LEU A 60 -12.79 -11.32 -0.25
C LEU A 60 -12.39 -12.36 -1.30
N PHE A 61 -11.17 -12.90 -1.18
CA PHE A 61 -10.59 -13.80 -2.16
C PHE A 61 -10.14 -15.12 -1.52
N PRO A 62 -10.22 -16.26 -2.23
CA PRO A 62 -9.45 -17.42 -1.87
C PRO A 62 -7.96 -17.12 -1.99
N VAL A 63 -7.20 -17.30 -0.91
CA VAL A 63 -5.78 -16.94 -0.86
C VAL A 63 -4.92 -18.17 -0.60
N ALA A 64 -3.94 -18.40 -1.47
CA ALA A 64 -2.94 -19.45 -1.33
C ALA A 64 -1.77 -19.00 -0.44
N LYS A 65 -1.32 -17.74 -0.63
CA LYS A 65 -0.17 -17.18 0.09
C LYS A 65 -0.34 -15.69 0.36
N VAL A 66 0.11 -15.24 1.53
CA VAL A 66 0.32 -13.83 1.86
C VAL A 66 1.78 -13.59 2.20
N THR A 67 2.38 -12.56 1.60
CA THR A 67 3.72 -12.08 1.92
C THR A 67 3.62 -10.65 2.45
N LEU A 68 4.17 -10.39 3.62
CA LEU A 68 4.12 -9.08 4.28
C LEU A 68 5.54 -8.56 4.48
N VAL A 69 5.81 -7.39 3.95
CA VAL A 69 7.14 -6.77 3.98
C VAL A 69 7.09 -5.51 4.80
N ASP A 70 7.96 -5.41 5.79
CA ASP A 70 8.20 -4.18 6.55
C ASP A 70 9.65 -4.13 7.03
N PHE A 71 10.19 -2.94 7.25
CA PHE A 71 11.54 -2.79 7.79
C PHE A 71 11.57 -2.73 9.33
N ASN A 72 10.38 -2.66 9.96
CA ASN A 72 10.25 -2.53 11.41
C ASN A 72 9.93 -3.89 12.07
N PRO A 73 10.86 -4.48 12.84
CA PRO A 73 10.66 -5.80 13.43
C PRO A 73 9.48 -5.86 14.41
N ASN A 74 9.25 -4.80 15.18
CA ASN A 74 8.13 -4.77 16.14
C ASN A 74 6.76 -4.82 15.45
N VAL A 75 6.69 -4.28 14.23
CA VAL A 75 5.48 -4.28 13.42
C VAL A 75 5.23 -5.66 12.85
N LEU A 76 6.26 -6.31 12.34
CA LEU A 76 6.14 -7.67 11.79
C LEU A 76 5.72 -8.68 12.84
N ASP A 77 6.26 -8.62 14.06
CA ASP A 77 5.84 -9.49 15.17
C ASP A 77 4.34 -9.34 15.50
N ASP A 78 3.84 -8.10 15.51
CA ASP A 78 2.42 -7.83 15.74
C ASP A 78 1.55 -8.32 14.58
N THR A 79 2.03 -8.19 13.36
CA THR A 79 1.37 -8.62 12.13
C THR A 79 1.31 -10.14 12.06
N GLU A 80 2.41 -10.83 12.38
CA GLU A 80 2.45 -12.29 12.44
C GLU A 80 1.42 -12.84 13.43
N ARG A 81 1.35 -12.26 14.64
CA ARG A 81 0.32 -12.63 15.62
C ARG A 81 -1.09 -12.39 15.10
N ARG A 82 -1.33 -11.29 14.39
CA ARG A 82 -2.65 -10.97 13.82
C ARG A 82 -3.07 -11.94 12.75
N LEU A 83 -2.16 -12.39 11.91
CA LEU A 83 -2.44 -13.28 10.78
C LEU A 83 -2.28 -14.78 11.13
N SER A 84 -1.92 -15.11 12.37
CA SER A 84 -1.65 -16.51 12.78
C SER A 84 -2.79 -17.47 12.49
N GLY A 85 -4.04 -17.01 12.58
CA GLY A 85 -5.25 -17.81 12.34
C GLY A 85 -5.63 -18.01 10.86
N LEU A 86 -4.89 -17.44 9.90
CA LEU A 86 -5.18 -17.65 8.48
C LEU A 86 -4.78 -19.05 8.02
N ASN A 87 -5.66 -19.66 7.23
CA ASN A 87 -5.41 -20.97 6.62
C ASN A 87 -4.82 -20.84 5.21
N CYS A 88 -3.67 -20.16 5.10
CA CYS A 88 -2.88 -20.04 3.87
C CYS A 88 -1.40 -19.99 4.24
N GLU A 89 -0.52 -20.10 3.24
CA GLU A 89 0.91 -19.85 3.44
C GLU A 89 1.13 -18.39 3.86
N LYS A 90 2.03 -18.17 4.80
CA LYS A 90 2.37 -16.84 5.32
C LYS A 90 3.87 -16.65 5.31
N GLU A 91 4.31 -15.51 4.77
CA GLU A 91 5.71 -15.12 4.76
C GLU A 91 5.84 -13.69 5.28
N PHE A 92 6.76 -13.49 6.23
CA PHE A 92 7.03 -12.19 6.84
C PHE A 92 8.48 -11.81 6.58
N LEU A 93 8.69 -10.71 5.86
CA LEU A 93 10.01 -10.29 5.41
C LEU A 93 10.41 -8.99 6.10
N LEU A 94 11.39 -9.09 6.99
CA LEU A 94 12.06 -7.93 7.57
C LEU A 94 13.08 -7.38 6.55
N ARG A 95 12.64 -6.48 5.71
CA ARG A 95 13.46 -5.93 4.61
C ARG A 95 13.15 -4.46 4.35
N ASP A 96 14.15 -3.72 3.90
CA ASP A 96 13.96 -2.45 3.20
C ASP A 96 13.43 -2.75 1.79
N LEU A 97 12.41 -1.99 1.36
CA LEU A 97 11.79 -2.18 0.05
C LEU A 97 12.73 -1.84 -1.11
N PHE A 98 13.75 -1.01 -0.88
CA PHE A 98 14.75 -0.68 -1.90
C PHE A 98 15.82 -1.77 -2.06
N ASP A 99 15.91 -2.68 -1.10
CA ASP A 99 16.81 -3.85 -1.12
C ASP A 99 16.03 -5.16 -1.29
N LEU A 100 14.76 -5.06 -1.70
CA LEU A 100 13.88 -6.21 -1.86
C LEU A 100 14.12 -6.88 -3.22
N ASP A 101 14.70 -8.08 -3.21
CA ASP A 101 14.91 -8.92 -4.39
C ASP A 101 14.03 -10.18 -4.27
N LEU A 102 12.88 -10.17 -4.95
CA LEU A 102 11.93 -11.28 -5.01
C LEU A 102 11.69 -11.70 -6.45
N THR A 103 11.94 -12.98 -6.73
CA THR A 103 11.61 -13.61 -8.03
C THR A 103 10.15 -14.05 -8.11
N GLU A 104 9.51 -14.30 -6.96
CA GLU A 104 8.10 -14.68 -6.89
C GLU A 104 7.20 -13.54 -7.38
N LYS A 105 6.09 -13.92 -8.03
CA LYS A 105 5.09 -12.98 -8.55
C LYS A 105 3.76 -13.17 -7.83
N TYR A 106 3.00 -12.09 -7.75
CA TYR A 106 1.78 -12.00 -6.96
C TYR A 106 0.61 -11.51 -7.81
N ASP A 107 -0.57 -11.98 -7.48
CA ASP A 107 -1.80 -11.59 -8.16
C ASP A 107 -2.31 -10.25 -7.66
N ILE A 108 -2.03 -9.95 -6.39
CA ILE A 108 -2.24 -8.61 -5.82
C ILE A 108 -0.92 -8.14 -5.17
N VAL A 109 -0.43 -7.00 -5.62
CA VAL A 109 0.64 -6.24 -4.97
C VAL A 109 0.05 -4.95 -4.44
N HIS A 110 0.09 -4.73 -3.13
CA HIS A 110 -0.56 -3.54 -2.58
C HIS A 110 0.25 -2.81 -1.53
N SER A 111 -0.07 -1.53 -1.37
CA SER A 111 0.42 -0.68 -0.28
C SER A 111 -0.60 0.39 0.07
N GLN A 112 -0.57 0.84 1.33
CA GLN A 112 -1.33 2.00 1.79
C GLN A 112 -0.47 2.83 2.73
N GLY A 113 -0.46 4.15 2.54
CA GLY A 113 0.28 5.02 3.42
C GLY A 113 1.79 4.83 3.30
N LEU A 114 2.29 4.57 2.08
CA LEU A 114 3.70 4.28 1.82
C LEU A 114 4.37 5.38 1.00
N LEU A 115 3.85 5.69 -0.19
CA LEU A 115 4.56 6.51 -1.18
C LEU A 115 4.80 7.95 -0.72
N GLU A 116 3.89 8.52 0.05
CA GLU A 116 3.92 9.90 0.55
C GLU A 116 5.12 10.23 1.44
N HIS A 117 5.79 9.20 1.95
CA HIS A 117 6.98 9.32 2.80
C HIS A 117 8.28 9.39 2.00
N TYR A 118 8.22 9.32 0.68
CA TYR A 118 9.38 9.21 -0.20
C TYR A 118 9.46 10.37 -1.20
N THR A 119 10.67 10.61 -1.72
CA THR A 119 10.87 11.55 -2.81
C THR A 119 10.23 11.06 -4.12
N PRO A 120 9.95 11.93 -5.10
CA PRO A 120 9.36 11.49 -6.38
C PRO A 120 10.15 10.39 -7.10
N ASP A 121 11.49 10.40 -7.00
CA ASP A 121 12.33 9.36 -7.60
C ASP A 121 12.21 8.02 -6.84
N GLU A 122 12.15 8.06 -5.52
CA GLU A 122 11.91 6.89 -4.67
C GLU A 122 10.50 6.35 -4.88
N GLN A 123 9.48 7.22 -5.00
CA GLN A 123 8.11 6.83 -5.32
C GLN A 123 8.05 6.05 -6.64
N ARG A 124 8.74 6.54 -7.69
CA ARG A 124 8.81 5.80 -8.97
C ARG A 124 9.43 4.42 -8.81
N LYS A 125 10.52 4.29 -8.04
CA LYS A 125 11.12 2.97 -7.76
C LYS A 125 10.15 2.04 -7.06
N LEU A 126 9.44 2.53 -6.05
CA LEU A 126 8.43 1.73 -5.34
C LEU A 126 7.25 1.35 -6.25
N ILE A 127 6.79 2.25 -7.13
CA ILE A 127 5.74 1.94 -8.12
C ILE A 127 6.25 0.88 -9.12
N CYS A 128 7.50 0.99 -9.60
CA CYS A 128 8.12 -0.04 -10.42
C CYS A 128 8.18 -1.39 -9.68
N LEU A 129 8.53 -1.39 -8.40
CA LEU A 129 8.52 -2.60 -7.58
C LEU A 129 7.12 -3.25 -7.54
N HIS A 130 6.04 -2.46 -7.37
CA HIS A 130 4.68 -3.00 -7.46
C HIS A 130 4.44 -3.66 -8.82
N ARG A 131 4.79 -2.99 -9.92
CA ARG A 131 4.65 -3.50 -11.29
C ARG A 131 5.43 -4.80 -11.48
N ASP A 132 6.69 -4.83 -11.04
CA ASP A 132 7.61 -5.93 -11.32
C ASP A 132 7.28 -7.20 -10.54
N LEU A 133 6.63 -7.07 -9.40
CA LEU A 133 6.12 -8.19 -8.61
C LEU A 133 4.79 -8.76 -9.11
N LEU A 134 4.11 -8.15 -10.10
CA LEU A 134 2.85 -8.65 -10.62
C LEU A 134 3.02 -9.92 -11.47
N THR A 135 2.08 -10.85 -11.32
CA THR A 135 1.80 -11.86 -12.34
C THR A 135 1.29 -11.19 -13.63
N PRO A 136 1.30 -11.87 -14.79
CA PRO A 136 0.79 -11.28 -16.04
C PRO A 136 -0.65 -10.73 -15.96
N ASN A 137 -1.51 -11.33 -15.12
CA ASN A 137 -2.89 -10.91 -14.91
C ASN A 137 -3.11 -10.24 -13.52
N GLY A 138 -2.03 -9.98 -12.82
CA GLY A 138 -2.07 -9.37 -11.49
C GLY A 138 -2.42 -7.90 -11.51
N ILE A 139 -2.81 -7.39 -10.34
CA ILE A 139 -3.14 -5.99 -10.12
C ILE A 139 -2.29 -5.38 -8.99
N ALA A 140 -1.88 -4.14 -9.21
CA ALA A 140 -1.36 -3.30 -8.15
C ALA A 140 -2.50 -2.47 -7.53
N VAL A 141 -2.54 -2.37 -6.20
CA VAL A 141 -3.53 -1.56 -5.47
C VAL A 141 -2.77 -0.62 -4.55
N ILE A 142 -2.78 0.66 -4.87
CA ILE A 142 -1.97 1.65 -4.17
C ILE A 142 -2.87 2.76 -3.65
N LEU A 143 -2.77 3.07 -2.35
CA LEU A 143 -3.49 4.15 -1.70
C LEU A 143 -2.51 5.18 -1.14
N VAL A 144 -2.82 6.46 -1.39
CA VAL A 144 -2.01 7.60 -0.94
C VAL A 144 -2.91 8.71 -0.38
N PRO A 145 -2.46 9.49 0.61
CA PRO A 145 -3.14 10.71 1.01
C PRO A 145 -3.09 11.72 -0.12
N THR A 146 -4.20 12.43 -0.34
CA THR A 146 -4.29 13.45 -1.38
C THR A 146 -4.63 14.81 -0.78
N PRO A 147 -4.15 15.95 -1.34
CA PRO A 147 -4.33 17.29 -0.78
C PRO A 147 -5.75 17.83 -0.95
N SER A 148 -6.75 17.00 -0.62
CA SER A 148 -8.16 17.39 -0.57
C SER A 148 -8.40 18.47 0.49
N LEU A 149 -9.49 19.21 0.37
CA LEU A 149 -9.83 20.24 1.36
C LEU A 149 -9.95 19.65 2.79
N PRO A 150 -10.64 18.52 3.01
CA PRO A 150 -10.68 17.87 4.32
C PRO A 150 -9.29 17.49 4.85
N TYR A 151 -8.40 16.93 4.01
CA TYR A 151 -7.03 16.62 4.39
C TYR A 151 -6.26 17.86 4.84
N ARG A 152 -6.29 18.95 4.05
CA ARG A 152 -5.58 20.19 4.36
C ARG A 152 -6.05 20.83 5.66
N LEU A 153 -7.36 20.85 5.89
CA LEU A 153 -7.94 21.37 7.13
C LEU A 153 -7.54 20.52 8.34
N TRP A 154 -7.65 19.19 8.20
CA TRP A 154 -7.30 18.25 9.25
C TRP A 154 -5.81 18.32 9.60
N ARG A 155 -4.95 18.27 8.60
CA ARG A 155 -3.49 18.39 8.79
C ARG A 155 -3.12 19.73 9.44
N GLY A 156 -3.61 20.84 8.92
CA GLY A 156 -3.33 22.18 9.46
C GLY A 156 -3.79 22.33 10.92
N PHE A 157 -4.93 21.73 11.29
CA PHE A 157 -5.40 21.68 12.67
C PHE A 157 -4.45 20.89 13.59
N LEU A 158 -4.02 19.71 13.17
CA LEU A 158 -3.09 18.88 13.94
C LEU A 158 -1.69 19.50 14.03
N GLU A 159 -1.18 20.11 12.95
CA GLU A 159 0.10 20.84 12.95
C GLU A 159 0.06 22.00 13.96
N LYS A 160 -1.01 22.78 13.96
CA LYS A 160 -1.19 23.89 14.90
C LYS A 160 -1.20 23.44 16.37
N LEU A 161 -1.67 22.23 16.64
CA LEU A 161 -1.69 21.62 17.97
C LEU A 161 -0.42 20.83 18.30
N HIS A 162 0.59 20.80 17.41
CA HIS A 162 1.79 19.94 17.51
C HIS A 162 1.47 18.45 17.67
N LEU A 163 0.35 18.01 17.11
CA LEU A 163 -0.12 16.61 17.14
C LEU A 163 0.15 15.87 15.83
N TRP A 164 0.60 16.57 14.77
CA TRP A 164 0.98 15.92 13.51
C TRP A 164 2.25 15.07 13.71
N ILE A 165 2.16 13.81 13.36
CA ILE A 165 3.21 12.81 13.66
C ILE A 165 3.97 12.34 12.43
N TYR A 166 3.61 12.82 11.24
CA TYR A 166 4.23 12.45 9.97
C TYR A 166 4.96 13.65 9.34
N PRO A 167 6.14 14.04 9.85
CA PRO A 167 6.81 15.26 9.38
C PRO A 167 7.30 15.17 7.94
N ASP A 168 7.49 13.98 7.41
CA ASP A 168 7.96 13.68 6.05
C ASP A 168 6.83 13.35 5.07
N GLU A 169 5.58 13.28 5.52
CA GLU A 169 4.45 13.00 4.66
C GLU A 169 4.18 14.15 3.68
N THR A 170 4.10 13.82 2.40
CA THR A 170 3.71 14.74 1.33
C THR A 170 2.50 14.16 0.60
N ALA A 171 1.34 14.78 0.77
CA ALA A 171 0.14 14.35 0.07
C ALA A 171 0.32 14.48 -1.45
N ILE A 172 -0.11 13.47 -2.19
CA ILE A 172 0.09 13.34 -3.64
C ILE A 172 -1.22 13.71 -4.35
N SER A 173 -1.15 14.68 -5.26
CA SER A 173 -2.32 15.08 -6.05
C SER A 173 -2.71 13.96 -7.03
N LYS A 174 -3.95 14.01 -7.53
CA LYS A 174 -4.44 13.03 -8.50
C LYS A 174 -3.59 13.03 -9.78
N GLU A 175 -3.21 14.20 -10.24
CA GLU A 175 -2.40 14.41 -11.44
C GLU A 175 -0.99 13.85 -11.27
N GLU A 176 -0.32 14.15 -10.15
CA GLU A 176 1.00 13.61 -9.82
C GLU A 176 0.96 12.09 -9.70
N PHE A 177 -0.07 11.56 -9.01
CA PHE A 177 -0.22 10.13 -8.82
C PHE A 177 -0.47 9.40 -10.14
N SER A 178 -1.39 9.90 -10.99
CA SER A 178 -1.64 9.32 -12.33
C SER A 178 -0.36 9.29 -13.17
N THR A 179 0.34 10.43 -13.22
CA THR A 179 1.59 10.55 -13.99
C THR A 179 2.66 9.59 -13.48
N ALA A 180 2.80 9.45 -12.15
CA ALA A 180 3.78 8.54 -11.56
C ALA A 180 3.47 7.07 -11.89
N LEU A 181 2.19 6.66 -11.81
CA LEU A 181 1.75 5.30 -12.15
C LEU A 181 2.00 4.98 -13.63
N GLU A 182 1.55 5.84 -14.54
CA GLU A 182 1.65 5.63 -15.99
C GLU A 182 3.11 5.66 -16.45
N SER A 183 3.91 6.62 -15.97
CA SER A 183 5.34 6.72 -16.31
C SER A 183 6.17 5.54 -15.76
N SER A 184 5.66 4.83 -14.76
CA SER A 184 6.26 3.62 -14.21
C SER A 184 5.79 2.34 -14.91
N GLY A 185 5.02 2.45 -16.01
CA GLY A 185 4.56 1.32 -16.82
C GLY A 185 3.35 0.59 -16.24
N LEU A 186 2.55 1.25 -15.41
CA LEU A 186 1.25 0.77 -14.95
C LEU A 186 0.12 1.41 -15.77
N GLU A 187 -0.89 0.62 -16.13
CA GLU A 187 -2.14 1.08 -16.72
C GLU A 187 -3.19 1.19 -15.62
N ILE A 188 -3.78 2.36 -15.45
CA ILE A 188 -4.80 2.62 -14.43
C ILE A 188 -6.13 2.03 -14.89
N LEU A 189 -6.64 1.03 -14.17
CA LEU A 189 -7.96 0.43 -14.41
C LEU A 189 -9.07 1.20 -13.68
N LYS A 190 -8.77 1.64 -12.47
CA LYS A 190 -9.72 2.35 -11.61
C LYS A 190 -8.97 3.29 -10.69
N MET A 191 -9.44 4.51 -10.55
CA MET A 191 -8.92 5.47 -9.58
C MET A 191 -10.07 6.23 -8.95
N LYS A 192 -10.12 6.29 -7.62
CA LYS A 192 -11.15 7.04 -6.91
C LYS A 192 -10.69 7.49 -5.53
N MET A 193 -11.42 8.47 -5.01
CA MET A 193 -11.32 8.80 -3.58
C MET A 193 -11.81 7.62 -2.75
N CYS A 194 -10.94 7.09 -1.91
CA CYS A 194 -11.21 5.98 -0.99
C CYS A 194 -11.49 6.49 0.40
N HIS A 195 -11.70 7.59 0.70
CA HIS A 195 -12.06 8.31 1.89
C HIS A 195 -11.95 9.82 1.58
N LEU A 196 -12.31 10.66 2.50
CA LEU A 196 -12.21 12.12 2.29
C LEU A 196 -10.79 12.62 2.05
N ILE A 197 -9.79 11.82 2.42
CA ILE A 197 -8.38 12.22 2.44
C ILE A 197 -7.45 11.30 1.65
N GLU A 198 -7.93 10.16 1.16
CA GLU A 198 -7.12 9.20 0.43
C GLU A 198 -7.60 9.00 -1.00
N LEU A 199 -6.65 8.83 -1.91
CA LEU A 199 -6.85 8.47 -3.30
C LEU A 199 -6.31 7.06 -3.50
N GLY A 200 -7.12 6.17 -4.08
CA GLY A 200 -6.75 4.80 -4.38
C GLY A 200 -6.76 4.52 -5.87
N ALA A 201 -5.79 3.75 -6.33
CA ALA A 201 -5.71 3.27 -7.70
C ALA A 201 -5.60 1.74 -7.74
N VAL A 202 -6.31 1.14 -8.71
CA VAL A 202 -6.10 -0.23 -9.16
C VAL A 202 -5.48 -0.16 -10.54
N CYS A 203 -4.35 -0.82 -10.71
CA CYS A 203 -3.57 -0.79 -11.93
C CYS A 203 -3.22 -2.21 -12.37
N ARG A 204 -2.91 -2.37 -13.65
CA ARG A 204 -2.27 -3.58 -14.18
C ARG A 204 -0.98 -3.20 -14.87
N ARG A 205 -0.16 -4.19 -15.22
CA ARG A 205 1.01 -3.96 -16.08
C ARG A 205 0.58 -3.38 -17.42
N GLY A 206 1.16 -2.25 -17.83
CA GLY A 206 0.90 -1.61 -19.12
C GLY A 206 1.40 -2.48 -20.28
N ARG A 207 0.68 -2.51 -21.39
CA ARG A 207 0.97 -3.35 -22.55
C ARG A 207 2.24 -2.96 -23.34
N GLY A 208 2.80 -1.78 -23.07
CA GLY A 208 3.93 -1.23 -23.83
C GLY A 208 5.33 -1.60 -23.31
N HIS A 209 5.44 -2.31 -22.20
CA HIS A 209 6.73 -2.64 -21.55
C HIS A 209 7.15 -4.11 -21.71
N LEU A 210 6.61 -4.82 -22.70
CA LEU A 210 6.96 -6.24 -22.97
C LEU A 210 8.23 -6.42 -23.82
N HIS A 211 9.02 -5.38 -24.09
CA HIS A 211 10.12 -5.45 -25.04
C HIS A 211 11.52 -5.11 -24.52
N ASP A 212 11.74 -4.96 -23.22
CA ASP A 212 13.09 -4.70 -22.67
C ASP A 212 13.49 -5.68 -21.56
N ASP A 213 13.28 -6.99 -21.78
CA ASP A 213 14.06 -8.02 -21.08
C ASP A 213 15.09 -8.59 -22.05
N PRO A 214 16.41 -8.47 -21.76
CA PRO A 214 17.50 -9.03 -22.57
C PRO A 214 17.56 -10.56 -22.51
#